data_184b840eb59c89beb8af46dd8774d313
#
_entry.id   184b840eb59c89beb8af46dd8774d313
#
_cell.length_a   1.000
_cell.length_b   1.000
_cell.length_c   1.000
_cell.angle_alpha   90.00
_cell.angle_beta   90.00
_cell.angle_gamma   90.00
#
_symmetry.space_group_name_H-M   'P 1'
#
loop_
_entity.id
_entity.type
_entity.pdbx_description
1 polymer ?
#
loop_
_entity_poly.entity_id
_entity_poly.type
_entity_poly.pdbx_seq_one_letter_code
_entity_poly.pdbx_strand_id
1 'polypeptide(L)'
;MIKLKFGLFFEWPNPELREFKDIFAEGLDQIKLSESLGFDYVLIAEHHFSNYGFSPAPLLQALKIAENTETIKIGTAAIIVPEWQPLRAAEEIAVLDHLTEVRIFCGVGRGYQPYEMGGFGIGLEESRPRFQEGI
;
A
#
# COMPACT_ATOMS: atom_id res chain seq x y z
N MET A 1 -12.35 -24.18 15.59
CA MET A 1 -11.50 -24.35 14.38
C MET A 1 -10.95 -23.01 13.97
N ILE A 2 -9.64 -22.88 13.81
CA ILE A 2 -9.04 -21.65 13.27
C ILE A 2 -9.39 -21.61 11.78
N LYS A 3 -10.14 -20.59 11.34
CA LYS A 3 -10.40 -20.36 9.92
C LYS A 3 -9.19 -19.66 9.33
N LEU A 4 -8.55 -20.29 8.33
CA LEU A 4 -7.50 -19.64 7.54
C LEU A 4 -8.09 -18.46 6.78
N LYS A 5 -7.31 -17.40 6.65
CA LYS A 5 -7.63 -16.23 5.84
C LYS A 5 -6.62 -16.11 4.72
N PHE A 6 -7.09 -15.70 3.55
CA PHE A 6 -6.30 -15.57 2.35
C PHE A 6 -6.35 -14.13 1.84
N GLY A 7 -5.23 -13.65 1.34
CA GLY A 7 -5.15 -12.33 0.74
C GLY A 7 -4.22 -12.30 -0.46
N LEU A 8 -4.33 -11.27 -1.28
CA LEU A 8 -3.41 -10.98 -2.36
C LEU A 8 -2.48 -9.84 -1.96
N PHE A 9 -1.27 -9.87 -2.49
CA PHE A 9 -0.29 -8.80 -2.32
C PHE A 9 0.02 -8.17 -3.68
N PHE A 10 -0.07 -6.84 -3.75
CA PHE A 10 0.12 -6.06 -4.97
C PHE A 10 1.28 -5.09 -4.84
N GLU A 11 2.21 -5.17 -5.80
CA GLU A 11 3.32 -4.24 -6.00
C GLU A 11 3.20 -3.48 -7.32
N TRP A 12 2.37 -3.96 -8.25
CA TRP A 12 2.23 -3.47 -9.63
C TRP A 12 3.58 -3.37 -10.37
N PRO A 13 4.32 -4.48 -10.54
CA PRO A 13 5.59 -4.44 -11.26
C PRO A 13 5.38 -4.03 -12.72
N ASN A 14 6.25 -3.16 -13.23
CA ASN A 14 6.14 -2.62 -14.58
C ASN A 14 7.46 -2.74 -15.38
N PRO A 15 7.99 -3.94 -15.59
CA PRO A 15 9.24 -4.13 -16.32
C PRO A 15 9.15 -3.70 -17.78
N GLU A 16 7.97 -3.69 -18.36
CA GLU A 16 7.71 -3.34 -19.76
C GLU A 16 7.41 -1.85 -19.98
N LEU A 17 7.46 -1.04 -18.93
CA LEU A 17 7.18 0.40 -18.95
C LEU A 17 5.83 0.76 -19.60
N ARG A 18 4.81 -0.03 -19.29
CA ARG A 18 3.42 0.20 -19.72
C ARG A 18 2.82 1.41 -18.99
N GLU A 19 1.73 1.93 -19.52
CA GLU A 19 0.98 2.99 -18.84
C GLU A 19 0.43 2.52 -17.50
N PHE A 20 0.61 3.32 -16.46
CA PHE A 20 0.16 2.97 -15.09
C PHE A 20 -1.33 2.66 -15.02
N LYS A 21 -2.15 3.44 -15.74
CA LYS A 21 -3.61 3.25 -15.76
C LYS A 21 -4.02 1.83 -16.18
N ASP A 22 -3.28 1.24 -17.12
CA ASP A 22 -3.60 -0.08 -17.66
C ASP A 22 -3.19 -1.18 -16.67
N ILE A 23 -2.00 -1.05 -16.06
CA ILE A 23 -1.51 -1.98 -15.03
C ILE A 23 -2.39 -1.93 -13.80
N PHE A 24 -2.78 -0.72 -13.37
CA PHE A 24 -3.65 -0.56 -12.21
C PHE A 24 -5.05 -1.12 -12.48
N ALA A 25 -5.59 -0.93 -13.68
CA ALA A 25 -6.90 -1.48 -14.07
C ALA A 25 -6.87 -3.01 -14.05
N GLU A 26 -5.83 -3.64 -14.60
CA GLU A 26 -5.65 -5.10 -14.56
C GLU A 26 -5.57 -5.62 -13.11
N GLY A 27 -4.81 -4.95 -12.25
CA GLY A 27 -4.74 -5.30 -10.83
C GLY A 27 -6.08 -5.13 -10.12
N LEU A 28 -6.82 -4.08 -10.43
CA LEU A 28 -8.14 -3.84 -9.86
C LEU A 28 -9.14 -4.93 -10.27
N ASP A 29 -9.10 -5.40 -11.50
CA ASP A 29 -9.95 -6.50 -11.96
C ASP A 29 -9.59 -7.82 -11.25
N GLN A 30 -8.30 -8.07 -11.00
CA GLN A 30 -7.86 -9.22 -10.19
C GLN A 30 -8.35 -9.12 -8.74
N ILE A 31 -8.35 -7.91 -8.15
CA ILE A 31 -8.84 -7.68 -6.79
C ILE A 31 -10.36 -7.93 -6.72
N LYS A 32 -11.14 -7.42 -7.67
CA LYS A 32 -12.59 -7.70 -7.77
C LYS A 32 -12.86 -9.19 -7.91
N LEU A 33 -12.09 -9.87 -8.74
CA LEU A 33 -12.22 -11.33 -8.88
C LEU A 33 -11.90 -12.03 -7.55
N SER A 34 -10.83 -11.63 -6.86
CA SER A 34 -10.45 -12.23 -5.57
C SER A 34 -11.54 -12.04 -4.51
N GLU A 35 -12.18 -10.87 -4.46
CA GLU A 35 -13.32 -10.61 -3.59
C GLU A 35 -14.47 -11.58 -3.92
N SER A 36 -14.82 -11.74 -5.19
CA SER A 36 -15.88 -12.66 -5.63
C SER A 36 -15.59 -14.14 -5.30
N LEU A 37 -14.31 -14.49 -5.21
CA LEU A 37 -13.83 -15.84 -4.83
C LEU A 37 -13.71 -16.02 -3.31
N GLY A 38 -14.00 -14.99 -2.52
CA GLY A 38 -14.03 -15.06 -1.07
C GLY A 38 -12.66 -14.88 -0.40
N PHE A 39 -11.71 -14.20 -1.05
CA PHE A 39 -10.49 -13.76 -0.37
C PHE A 39 -10.83 -12.74 0.70
N ASP A 40 -10.09 -12.78 1.82
CA ASP A 40 -10.37 -11.93 3.00
C ASP A 40 -9.79 -10.52 2.87
N TYR A 41 -8.64 -10.37 2.17
CA TYR A 41 -7.96 -9.07 2.08
C TYR A 41 -7.03 -8.95 0.86
N VAL A 42 -6.72 -7.69 0.55
CA VAL A 42 -5.65 -7.29 -0.37
C VAL A 42 -4.63 -6.44 0.39
N LEU A 43 -3.36 -6.63 0.08
CA LEU A 43 -2.23 -5.89 0.62
C LEU A 43 -1.57 -5.08 -0.49
N ILE A 44 -1.22 -3.84 -0.20
CA ILE A 44 -0.60 -2.90 -1.14
C ILE A 44 0.80 -2.55 -0.65
N ALA A 45 1.80 -2.74 -1.49
CA ALA A 45 3.16 -2.27 -1.24
C ALA A 45 3.28 -0.75 -1.40
N GLU A 46 4.37 -0.17 -0.91
CA GLU A 46 4.82 1.17 -1.24
C GLU A 46 6.21 1.10 -1.88
N HIS A 47 6.33 1.64 -3.09
CA HIS A 47 7.58 1.72 -3.84
C HIS A 47 7.68 2.99 -4.66
N HIS A 48 8.89 3.53 -4.77
CA HIS A 48 9.17 4.81 -5.39
C HIS A 48 10.27 4.73 -6.44
N PHE A 49 10.24 5.63 -7.42
CA PHE A 49 11.30 5.94 -8.38
C PHE A 49 11.79 4.77 -9.24
N SER A 50 11.05 3.67 -9.34
CA SER A 50 11.43 2.52 -10.14
C SER A 50 10.24 1.80 -10.76
N ASN A 51 10.52 0.90 -11.70
CA ASN A 51 9.53 0.00 -12.29
C ASN A 51 9.41 -1.34 -11.54
N TYR A 52 10.09 -1.48 -10.41
CA TYR A 52 9.99 -2.66 -9.55
C TYR A 52 8.59 -2.80 -8.97
N GLY A 53 8.05 -1.67 -8.45
CA GLY A 53 6.68 -1.60 -7.96
C GLY A 53 6.10 -0.22 -8.25
N PHE A 54 5.02 -0.14 -9.00
CA PHE A 54 4.41 1.13 -9.36
C PHE A 54 3.32 1.50 -8.33
N SER A 55 3.75 1.74 -7.09
CA SER A 55 2.87 1.98 -5.95
C SER A 55 3.34 3.14 -5.06
N PRO A 56 3.50 4.35 -5.60
CA PRO A 56 4.03 5.48 -4.84
C PRO A 56 2.98 6.17 -3.93
N ALA A 57 1.73 5.76 -3.99
CA ALA A 57 0.65 6.38 -3.23
C ALA A 57 -0.36 5.32 -2.74
N PRO A 58 0.04 4.44 -1.81
CA PRO A 58 -0.75 3.29 -1.39
C PRO A 58 -2.12 3.68 -0.81
N LEU A 59 -2.25 4.84 -0.13
CA LEU A 59 -3.53 5.29 0.42
C LEU A 59 -4.52 5.70 -0.68
N LEU A 60 -4.06 6.35 -1.76
CA LEU A 60 -4.92 6.67 -2.90
C LEU A 60 -5.35 5.42 -3.65
N GLN A 61 -4.44 4.45 -3.80
CA GLN A 61 -4.75 3.16 -4.41
C GLN A 61 -5.76 2.39 -3.56
N ALA A 62 -5.59 2.40 -2.23
CA ALA A 62 -6.52 1.78 -1.29
C ALA A 62 -7.93 2.39 -1.40
N LEU A 63 -8.04 3.72 -1.48
CA LEU A 63 -9.32 4.39 -1.70
C LEU A 63 -9.97 3.94 -3.00
N LYS A 64 -9.18 3.90 -4.10
CA LYS A 64 -9.71 3.47 -5.40
C LYS A 64 -10.16 2.01 -5.41
N ILE A 65 -9.46 1.13 -4.70
CA ILE A 65 -9.88 -0.27 -4.52
C ILE A 65 -11.18 -0.31 -3.71
N ALA A 66 -11.27 0.44 -2.61
CA ALA A 66 -12.45 0.48 -1.77
C ALA A 66 -13.72 0.94 -2.51
N GLU A 67 -13.59 1.93 -3.41
CA GLU A 67 -14.68 2.39 -4.28
C GLU A 67 -15.17 1.34 -5.29
N ASN A 68 -14.38 0.31 -5.54
CA ASN A 68 -14.67 -0.72 -6.55
C ASN A 68 -14.88 -2.12 -5.95
N THR A 69 -14.92 -2.24 -4.63
CA THR A 69 -15.13 -3.47 -3.87
C THR A 69 -16.09 -3.21 -2.72
N GLU A 70 -16.68 -4.26 -2.16
CA GLU A 70 -17.73 -4.12 -1.13
C GLU A 70 -17.28 -4.64 0.24
N THR A 71 -16.54 -5.73 0.30
CA THR A 71 -16.31 -6.46 1.55
C THR A 71 -14.85 -6.76 1.85
N ILE A 72 -14.00 -6.84 0.81
CA ILE A 72 -12.60 -7.20 0.98
C ILE A 72 -11.89 -6.13 1.86
N LYS A 73 -11.10 -6.61 2.81
CA LYS A 73 -10.25 -5.73 3.63
C LYS A 73 -9.04 -5.28 2.83
N ILE A 74 -8.63 -4.03 3.03
CA ILE A 74 -7.52 -3.43 2.28
C ILE A 74 -6.44 -3.01 3.27
N GLY A 75 -5.24 -3.52 3.07
CA GLY A 75 -4.11 -3.22 3.94
C GLY A 75 -2.92 -2.64 3.20
N THR A 76 -2.09 -1.89 3.89
CA THR A 76 -0.76 -1.55 3.40
C THR A 76 0.28 -2.53 3.92
N ALA A 77 1.25 -2.91 3.06
CA ALA A 77 2.33 -3.82 3.46
C ALA A 77 3.64 -3.46 2.73
N ALA A 78 4.21 -2.31 3.09
CA ALA A 78 3.79 -1.45 4.19
C ALA A 78 3.87 0.02 3.77
N ILE A 79 3.29 0.94 4.56
CA ILE A 79 3.67 2.36 4.49
C ILE A 79 5.08 2.51 5.04
N ILE A 80 5.94 3.16 4.29
CA ILE A 80 7.35 3.36 4.64
C ILE A 80 7.47 4.62 5.51
N VAL A 81 7.17 4.48 6.80
CA VAL A 81 7.07 5.60 7.76
C VAL A 81 8.20 6.63 7.66
N PRO A 82 9.49 6.25 7.48
CA PRO A 82 10.56 7.23 7.35
C PRO A 82 10.43 8.21 6.18
N GLU A 83 9.67 7.84 5.14
CA GLU A 83 9.44 8.65 3.92
C GLU A 83 8.23 9.56 4.05
N TRP A 84 7.50 9.47 5.14
CA TRP A 84 6.31 10.27 5.43
C TRP A 84 6.56 11.29 6.55
N GLN A 85 5.74 12.34 6.52
CA GLN A 85 5.54 13.15 7.71
C GLN A 85 4.51 12.43 8.60
N PRO A 86 4.88 11.98 9.83
CA PRO A 86 4.04 11.05 10.60
C PRO A 86 2.63 11.55 10.90
N LEU A 87 2.49 12.83 11.27
CA LEU A 87 1.18 13.41 11.56
C LEU A 87 0.27 13.41 10.32
N ARG A 88 0.84 13.73 9.14
CA ARG A 88 0.09 13.69 7.88
C ARG A 88 -0.34 12.27 7.52
N ALA A 89 0.55 11.30 7.70
CA ALA A 89 0.22 9.89 7.47
C ALA A 89 -0.95 9.45 8.37
N ALA A 90 -0.90 9.80 9.65
CA ALA A 90 -1.98 9.47 10.60
C ALA A 90 -3.33 10.12 10.22
N GLU A 91 -3.32 11.39 9.81
CA GLU A 91 -4.54 12.08 9.35
C GLU A 91 -5.11 11.43 8.09
N GLU A 92 -4.27 11.14 7.10
CA GLU A 92 -4.70 10.53 5.83
C GLU A 92 -5.23 9.10 6.02
N ILE A 93 -4.60 8.31 6.88
CA ILE A 93 -5.08 6.97 7.25
C ILE A 93 -6.44 7.06 7.95
N ALA A 94 -6.61 7.99 8.91
CA ALA A 94 -7.87 8.16 9.61
C ALA A 94 -9.00 8.58 8.66
N VAL A 95 -8.74 9.51 7.73
CA VAL A 95 -9.71 9.90 6.70
C VAL A 95 -10.05 8.73 5.81
N LEU A 96 -9.05 7.97 5.37
CA LEU A 96 -9.25 6.80 4.53
C LEU A 96 -10.11 5.74 5.22
N ASP A 97 -9.88 5.48 6.51
CA ASP A 97 -10.66 4.53 7.30
C ASP A 97 -12.15 4.91 7.34
N HIS A 98 -12.45 6.19 7.55
CA HIS A 98 -13.83 6.70 7.49
C HIS A 98 -14.46 6.56 6.09
N LEU A 99 -13.70 6.90 5.03
CA LEU A 99 -14.20 6.83 3.65
C LEU A 99 -14.44 5.39 3.17
N THR A 100 -13.77 4.43 3.77
CA THR A 100 -13.84 3.01 3.39
C THR A 100 -14.67 2.16 4.35
N GLU A 101 -15.42 2.78 5.27
CA GLU A 101 -16.29 2.11 6.22
C GLU A 101 -15.55 1.05 7.07
N VAL A 102 -14.37 1.44 7.61
CA VAL A 102 -13.56 0.59 8.49
C VAL A 102 -13.06 -0.70 7.79
N ARG A 103 -12.81 -0.65 6.49
CA ARG A 103 -12.23 -1.78 5.75
C ARG A 103 -10.70 -1.72 5.65
N ILE A 104 -10.08 -0.63 6.15
CA ILE A 104 -8.63 -0.44 6.09
C ILE A 104 -7.94 -1.05 7.30
N PHE A 105 -6.75 -1.57 7.08
CA PHE A 105 -5.76 -1.83 8.12
C PHE A 105 -4.38 -1.39 7.65
N CYS A 106 -3.62 -0.77 8.52
CA CYS A 106 -2.36 -0.15 8.17
C CYS A 106 -1.19 -0.99 8.67
N GLY A 107 -0.45 -1.58 7.73
CA GLY A 107 0.87 -2.12 8.00
C GLY A 107 1.92 -1.04 7.76
N VAL A 108 2.84 -0.90 8.70
CA VAL A 108 3.91 0.10 8.64
C VAL A 108 5.28 -0.57 8.59
N GLY A 109 6.21 0.03 7.88
CA GLY A 109 7.54 -0.49 7.68
C GLY A 109 8.63 0.57 7.73
N ARG A 110 9.85 0.10 7.98
CA ARG A 110 11.04 0.95 8.01
C ARG A 110 11.56 1.32 6.62
N GLY A 111 11.19 0.53 5.62
CA GLY A 111 11.85 0.57 4.32
C GLY A 111 13.24 -0.08 4.29
N TYR A 112 13.72 -0.39 3.11
CA TYR A 112 15.00 -1.08 2.90
C TYR A 112 15.72 -0.68 1.61
N GLN A 113 15.08 0.07 0.73
CA GLN A 113 15.62 0.46 -0.57
C GLN A 113 16.42 1.78 -0.45
N PRO A 114 17.76 1.77 -0.61
CA PRO A 114 18.56 2.99 -0.45
C PRO A 114 18.22 4.07 -1.48
N TYR A 115 17.86 3.69 -2.70
CA TYR A 115 17.51 4.66 -3.74
C TYR A 115 16.16 5.34 -3.49
N GLU A 116 15.20 4.66 -2.87
CA GLU A 116 13.91 5.25 -2.48
C GLU A 116 14.12 6.28 -1.39
N MET A 117 14.78 5.89 -0.30
CA MET A 117 15.16 6.81 0.78
C MET A 117 15.96 8.00 0.28
N GLY A 118 16.97 7.75 -0.59
CA GLY A 118 17.78 8.80 -1.19
C GLY A 118 16.97 9.78 -2.04
N GLY A 119 15.93 9.31 -2.72
CA GLY A 119 14.99 10.15 -3.46
C GLY A 119 14.24 11.14 -2.58
N PHE A 120 13.98 10.79 -1.32
CA PHE A 120 13.40 11.67 -0.29
C PHE A 120 14.46 12.43 0.53
N GLY A 121 15.73 12.32 0.18
CA GLY A 121 16.83 12.98 0.90
C GLY A 121 17.13 12.37 2.27
N ILE A 122 16.80 11.09 2.47
CA ILE A 122 16.97 10.36 3.73
C ILE A 122 18.10 9.35 3.58
N GLY A 123 19.06 9.38 4.51
CA GLY A 123 20.08 8.33 4.60
C GLY A 123 19.50 7.02 5.12
N LEU A 124 19.95 5.90 4.57
CA LEU A 124 19.44 4.59 5.01
C LEU A 124 19.66 4.33 6.52
N GLU A 125 20.73 4.91 7.08
CA GLU A 125 21.04 4.86 8.51
C GLU A 125 20.02 5.62 9.37
N GLU A 126 19.34 6.62 8.82
CA GLU A 126 18.29 7.38 9.50
C GLU A 126 16.95 6.60 9.55
N SER A 127 16.78 5.59 8.71
CA SER A 127 15.48 4.91 8.56
C SER A 127 14.96 4.30 9.85
N ARG A 128 15.84 3.73 10.68
CA ARG A 128 15.43 3.13 11.95
C ARG A 128 15.01 4.18 13.00
N PRO A 129 15.81 5.23 13.29
CA PRO A 129 15.36 6.31 14.19
C PRO A 129 14.06 6.98 13.72
N ARG A 130 13.95 7.31 12.44
CA ARG A 130 12.71 7.91 11.88
C ARG A 130 11.50 7.00 12.02
N PHE A 131 11.67 5.69 11.79
CA PHE A 131 10.59 4.73 11.99
C PHE A 131 10.15 4.67 13.45
N GLN A 132 11.10 4.63 14.40
CA GLN A 132 10.81 4.59 15.84
C GLN A 132 10.13 5.85 16.35
N GLU A 133 10.45 7.02 15.78
CA GLU A 133 9.81 8.28 16.12
C GLU A 133 8.41 8.41 15.49
N GLY A 134 8.21 7.81 14.31
CA GLY A 134 7.00 7.98 13.51
C GLY A 134 5.87 7.02 13.84
N ILE A 135 6.09 6.03 14.70
CA ILE A 135 5.06 5.08 15.16
C ILE A 135 4.64 5.40 16.60
#